data_54e7fc5f4627152d5bdf06df45fdd564
#
_entry.id   54e7fc5f4627152d5bdf06df45fdd564
#
_cell.length_a   1.000
_cell.length_b   1.000
_cell.length_c   1.000
_cell.angle_alpha   90.00
_cell.angle_beta   90.00
_cell.angle_gamma   90.00
#
_symmetry.space_group_name_H-M   'P 1'
#
loop_
_entity.id
_entity.type
_entity.pdbx_description
1 polymer ?
#
loop_
_entity_poly.entity_id
_entity_poly.type
_entity_poly.pdbx_seq_one_letter_code
_entity_poly.pdbx_strand_id
1 'polypeptide(L)'
;MTFLFGENISQLVVDALKALGKPVAFLTDILPRGTDDITLFSRLGELGWFLVTQDKKIKRKKHELEALRRAGLRAFIFTGRAERDIDSMMMLVLKSFNEIQKLATQTKRPFIFGISDRGSIDRLD
;
A
#
# COMPACT_ATOMS: atom_id res chain seq x y z
N MET A 1 -0.77 -4.80 -13.28
CA MET A 1 -0.56 -3.85 -12.15
C MET A 1 -1.45 -4.29 -10.99
N THR A 2 -0.86 -4.67 -9.89
CA THR A 2 -1.62 -5.14 -8.71
C THR A 2 -1.16 -4.38 -7.46
N PHE A 3 -2.12 -3.90 -6.68
CA PHE A 3 -1.89 -3.21 -5.41
C PHE A 3 -2.25 -4.14 -4.27
N LEU A 4 -1.25 -4.53 -3.47
CA LEU A 4 -1.48 -5.36 -2.30
C LEU A 4 -1.77 -4.48 -1.09
N PHE A 5 -2.87 -4.73 -0.43
CA PHE A 5 -3.25 -4.03 0.80
C PHE A 5 -2.76 -4.83 2.01
N GLY A 6 -2.06 -4.15 2.91
CA GLY A 6 -1.54 -4.75 4.14
C GLY A 6 -2.67 -5.17 5.09
N GLU A 7 -2.35 -6.05 6.03
CA GLU A 7 -3.34 -6.62 6.95
C GLU A 7 -3.93 -5.61 7.94
N ASN A 8 -3.35 -4.42 8.05
CA ASN A 8 -3.90 -3.33 8.87
C ASN A 8 -5.00 -2.54 8.16
N ILE A 9 -5.33 -2.90 6.92
CA ILE A 9 -6.51 -2.38 6.21
C ILE A 9 -7.56 -3.49 6.21
N SER A 10 -8.82 -3.16 6.46
CA SER A 10 -9.89 -4.15 6.51
C SER A 10 -9.98 -4.95 5.22
N GLN A 11 -10.09 -6.27 5.34
CA GLN A 11 -10.33 -7.14 4.19
C GLN A 11 -11.62 -6.79 3.46
N LEU A 12 -12.63 -6.28 4.18
CA LEU A 12 -13.89 -5.87 3.57
C LEU A 12 -13.70 -4.76 2.55
N VAL A 13 -12.77 -3.83 2.81
CA VAL A 13 -12.43 -2.76 1.85
C VAL A 13 -11.84 -3.38 0.59
N VAL A 14 -10.91 -4.31 0.75
CA VAL A 14 -10.26 -4.96 -0.39
C VAL A 14 -11.26 -5.80 -1.19
N ASP A 15 -12.14 -6.54 -0.51
CA ASP A 15 -13.17 -7.34 -1.19
C ASP A 15 -14.11 -6.45 -2.01
N ALA A 16 -14.50 -5.31 -1.46
CA ALA A 16 -15.35 -4.35 -2.17
C ALA A 16 -14.63 -3.77 -3.40
N LEU A 17 -13.34 -3.46 -3.26
CA LEU A 17 -12.53 -2.96 -4.39
C LEU A 17 -12.40 -4.01 -5.49
N LYS A 18 -12.22 -5.28 -5.11
CA LYS A 18 -12.21 -6.39 -6.07
C LYS A 18 -13.54 -6.49 -6.82
N ALA A 19 -14.64 -6.36 -6.09
CA ALA A 19 -15.99 -6.41 -6.68
C ALA A 19 -16.21 -5.26 -7.67
N LEU A 20 -15.56 -4.12 -7.46
CA LEU A 20 -15.59 -2.98 -8.36
C LEU A 20 -14.61 -3.12 -9.54
N GLY A 21 -13.91 -4.22 -9.63
CA GLY A 21 -12.96 -4.46 -10.72
C GLY A 21 -11.61 -3.78 -10.55
N LYS A 22 -11.27 -3.32 -9.36
CA LYS A 22 -9.97 -2.70 -9.11
C LYS A 22 -8.88 -3.76 -9.02
N PRO A 23 -7.64 -3.48 -9.50
CA PRO A 23 -6.55 -4.44 -9.49
C PRO A 23 -5.88 -4.50 -8.11
N VAL A 24 -6.56 -5.11 -7.17
CA VAL A 24 -6.13 -5.17 -5.77
C VAL A 24 -6.05 -6.62 -5.26
N ALA A 25 -5.23 -6.83 -4.24
CA ALA A 25 -5.12 -8.09 -3.52
C ALA A 25 -4.95 -7.79 -2.03
N PHE A 26 -5.32 -8.75 -1.18
CA PHE A 26 -5.10 -8.64 0.26
C PHE A 26 -3.89 -9.47 0.65
N LEU A 27 -3.21 -9.11 1.75
CA LEU A 27 -2.01 -9.79 2.20
C LEU A 27 -2.19 -11.31 2.24
N THR A 28 -3.30 -11.78 2.82
CA THR A 28 -3.53 -13.22 2.99
C THR A 28 -3.80 -13.97 1.69
N ASP A 29 -3.94 -13.26 0.58
CA ASP A 29 -4.04 -13.91 -0.74
C ASP A 29 -2.72 -14.55 -1.16
N ILE A 30 -1.59 -14.06 -0.65
CA ILE A 30 -0.27 -14.52 -1.06
C ILE A 30 0.65 -14.98 0.09
N LEU A 31 0.38 -14.55 1.32
CA LEU A 31 1.23 -14.85 2.48
C LEU A 31 0.38 -15.11 3.72
N PRO A 32 0.91 -15.86 4.71
CA PRO A 32 0.21 -16.04 5.98
C PRO A 32 0.06 -14.71 6.73
N ARG A 33 -1.01 -14.61 7.51
CA ARG A 33 -1.20 -13.49 8.44
C ARG A 33 -0.02 -13.46 9.42
N GLY A 34 0.46 -12.26 9.70
CA GLY A 34 1.60 -12.07 10.60
C GLY A 34 2.95 -12.22 9.93
N THR A 35 3.01 -12.35 8.61
CA THR A 35 4.26 -12.36 7.87
C THR A 35 5.03 -11.06 8.13
N ASP A 36 6.34 -11.15 8.36
CA ASP A 36 7.17 -9.97 8.61
C ASP A 36 7.31 -9.10 7.36
N ASP A 37 7.62 -7.82 7.59
CA ASP A 37 7.67 -6.83 6.52
C ASP A 37 8.78 -7.13 5.51
N ILE A 38 9.92 -7.63 5.95
CA ILE A 38 11.04 -7.92 5.04
C ILE A 38 10.66 -9.03 4.07
N THR A 39 10.02 -10.10 4.56
CA THR A 39 9.52 -11.19 3.72
C THR A 39 8.45 -10.67 2.73
N LEU A 40 7.54 -9.82 3.22
CA LEU A 40 6.53 -9.21 2.37
C LEU A 40 7.15 -8.38 1.26
N PHE A 41 8.11 -7.52 1.58
CA PHE A 41 8.76 -6.64 0.59
C PHE A 41 9.47 -7.46 -0.49
N SER A 42 10.18 -8.50 -0.07
CA SER A 42 10.85 -9.39 -1.02
C SER A 42 9.86 -10.04 -1.98
N ARG A 43 8.74 -10.53 -1.44
CA ARG A 43 7.71 -11.17 -2.26
C ARG A 43 7.06 -10.20 -3.23
N LEU A 44 6.75 -8.99 -2.78
CA LEU A 44 6.17 -7.96 -3.64
C LEU A 44 7.14 -7.52 -4.74
N GLY A 45 8.43 -7.44 -4.40
CA GLY A 45 9.47 -7.15 -5.39
C GLY A 45 9.52 -8.20 -6.49
N GLU A 46 9.45 -9.48 -6.11
CA GLU A 46 9.43 -10.59 -7.08
C GLU A 46 8.20 -10.54 -7.99
N LEU A 47 7.03 -10.22 -7.41
CA LEU A 47 5.78 -10.15 -8.15
C LEU A 47 5.63 -8.87 -8.96
N GLY A 48 6.42 -7.84 -8.66
CA GLY A 48 6.26 -6.52 -9.27
C GLY A 48 4.99 -5.80 -8.84
N TRP A 49 4.50 -6.10 -7.64
CA TRP A 49 3.28 -5.50 -7.09
C TRP A 49 3.59 -4.28 -6.22
N PHE A 50 2.58 -3.43 -6.06
CA PHE A 50 2.65 -2.23 -5.21
C PHE A 50 2.11 -2.53 -3.83
N LEU A 51 2.62 -1.84 -2.81
CA LEU A 51 2.12 -1.95 -1.45
C LEU A 51 1.23 -0.75 -1.10
N VAL A 52 0.08 -1.01 -0.51
CA VAL A 52 -0.80 0.01 0.07
C VAL A 52 -1.02 -0.34 1.53
N THR A 53 -0.65 0.56 2.44
CA THR A 53 -0.66 0.25 3.87
C THR A 53 -0.97 1.48 4.73
N GLN A 54 -1.37 1.24 5.97
CA GLN A 54 -1.47 2.27 7.00
C GLN A 54 -0.27 2.25 7.95
N ASP A 55 0.67 1.35 7.78
CA ASP A 55 1.81 1.22 8.67
C ASP A 55 2.84 2.32 8.43
N LYS A 56 2.75 3.38 9.22
CA LYS A 56 3.66 4.52 9.16
C LYS A 56 5.07 4.19 9.66
N LYS A 57 5.23 3.06 10.35
CA LYS A 57 6.52 2.67 10.93
C LYS A 57 7.53 2.23 9.88
N ILE A 58 7.05 1.84 8.70
CA ILE A 58 7.91 1.37 7.61
C ILE A 58 9.05 2.34 7.33
N LYS A 59 8.76 3.64 7.25
CA LYS A 59 9.80 4.63 6.96
C LYS A 59 10.66 5.02 8.14
N ARG A 60 10.29 4.57 9.37
CA ARG A 60 11.06 4.88 10.59
C ARG A 60 12.09 3.81 10.93
N LYS A 61 11.85 2.59 10.48
CA LYS A 61 12.74 1.46 10.76
C LYS A 61 13.77 1.35 9.65
N LYS A 62 15.01 1.65 9.97
CA LYS A 62 16.11 1.71 9.00
C LYS A 62 16.24 0.43 8.19
N HIS A 63 16.22 -0.74 8.84
CA HIS A 63 16.39 -2.01 8.14
C HIS A 63 15.20 -2.35 7.23
N GLU A 64 13.99 -1.95 7.60
CA GLU A 64 12.82 -2.13 6.75
C GLU A 64 12.87 -1.21 5.54
N LEU A 65 13.29 0.04 5.74
CA LEU A 65 13.45 0.99 4.64
C LEU A 65 14.52 0.53 3.65
N GLU A 66 15.62 -0.01 4.15
CA GLU A 66 16.66 -0.59 3.29
C GLU A 66 16.14 -1.81 2.52
N ALA A 67 15.38 -2.68 3.17
CA ALA A 67 14.76 -3.83 2.52
C ALA A 67 13.78 -3.41 1.42
N LEU A 68 13.00 -2.38 1.67
CA LEU A 68 12.09 -1.80 0.69
C LEU A 68 12.85 -1.31 -0.55
N ARG A 69 13.91 -0.55 -0.32
CA ARG A 69 14.74 -0.02 -1.40
C ARG A 69 15.43 -1.14 -2.18
N ARG A 70 15.95 -2.14 -1.47
CA ARG A 70 16.64 -3.27 -2.08
C ARG A 70 15.70 -4.12 -2.93
N ALA A 71 14.45 -4.27 -2.50
CA ALA A 71 13.42 -4.97 -3.26
C ALA A 71 12.88 -4.16 -4.45
N GLY A 72 13.24 -2.87 -4.54
CA GLY A 72 12.68 -1.96 -5.53
C GLY A 72 11.20 -1.73 -5.33
N LEU A 73 10.74 -1.74 -4.08
CA LEU A 73 9.33 -1.68 -3.75
C LEU A 73 8.74 -0.29 -3.99
N ARG A 74 7.48 -0.28 -4.35
CA ARG A 74 6.69 0.91 -4.61
C ARG A 74 5.53 0.92 -3.64
N ALA A 75 5.53 1.89 -2.71
CA ALA A 75 4.60 1.89 -1.59
C ALA A 75 3.79 3.18 -1.49
N PHE A 76 2.53 3.01 -1.09
CA PHE A 76 1.60 4.10 -0.77
C PHE A 76 1.17 3.92 0.68
N ILE A 77 1.37 4.93 1.51
CA ILE A 77 1.09 4.87 2.95
C ILE A 77 0.04 5.92 3.30
N PHE A 78 -1.06 5.49 3.93
CA PHE A 78 -2.04 6.44 4.47
C PHE A 78 -1.47 7.09 5.72
N THR A 79 -1.25 8.42 5.68
CA THR A 79 -0.53 9.16 6.71
C THR A 79 -1.43 9.90 7.70
N GLY A 80 -2.72 9.98 7.44
CA GLY A 80 -3.64 10.69 8.31
C GLY A 80 -3.96 9.95 9.62
N ARG A 81 -5.22 9.94 10.01
CA ARG A 81 -5.64 9.29 11.26
C ARG A 81 -5.22 7.84 11.31
N ALA A 82 -4.80 7.38 12.51
CA ALA A 82 -4.37 5.99 12.69
C ALA A 82 -5.48 4.99 12.45
N GLU A 83 -6.72 5.37 12.79
CA GLU A 83 -7.89 4.51 12.64
C GLU A 83 -8.95 5.22 11.82
N ARG A 84 -9.45 4.53 10.82
CA ARG A 84 -10.59 4.94 10.01
C ARG A 84 -11.61 3.81 10.02
N ASP A 85 -12.90 4.16 10.03
CA ASP A 85 -13.91 3.14 9.80
C ASP A 85 -13.86 2.67 8.32
N ILE A 86 -14.58 1.61 8.05
CA ILE A 86 -14.59 0.98 6.73
C ILE A 86 -15.07 1.95 5.65
N ASP A 87 -16.13 2.70 5.94
CA ASP A 87 -16.69 3.66 4.99
C ASP A 87 -15.69 4.76 4.64
N SER A 88 -15.04 5.33 5.67
CA SER A 88 -14.05 6.40 5.47
C SER A 88 -12.85 5.91 4.69
N MET A 89 -12.36 4.71 4.98
CA MET A 89 -11.24 4.12 4.25
C MET A 89 -11.65 3.86 2.79
N MET A 90 -12.84 3.30 2.57
CA MET A 90 -13.32 3.02 1.23
C MET A 90 -13.43 4.29 0.40
N MET A 91 -14.01 5.35 0.97
CA MET A 91 -14.12 6.64 0.30
C MET A 91 -12.75 7.21 -0.07
N LEU A 92 -11.81 7.14 0.87
CA LEU A 92 -10.45 7.66 0.66
C LEU A 92 -9.73 6.90 -0.46
N VAL A 93 -9.82 5.58 -0.46
CA VAL A 93 -9.20 4.75 -1.49
C VAL A 93 -9.82 5.04 -2.85
N LEU A 94 -11.14 5.09 -2.95
CA LEU A 94 -11.81 5.37 -4.22
C LEU A 94 -11.47 6.77 -4.74
N LYS A 95 -11.43 7.75 -3.87
CA LYS A 95 -11.08 9.12 -4.23
C LYS A 95 -9.65 9.22 -4.77
N SER A 96 -8.73 8.44 -4.20
CA SER A 96 -7.30 8.53 -4.50
C SER A 96 -6.84 7.56 -5.60
N PHE A 97 -7.66 6.58 -5.95
CA PHE A 97 -7.19 5.42 -6.73
C PHE A 97 -6.64 5.79 -8.11
N ASN A 98 -7.30 6.70 -8.81
CA ASN A 98 -6.83 7.12 -10.13
C ASN A 98 -5.45 7.78 -10.04
N GLU A 99 -5.23 8.63 -9.03
CA GLU A 99 -3.93 9.27 -8.82
C GLU A 99 -2.87 8.25 -8.39
N ILE A 100 -3.24 7.29 -7.54
CA ILE A 100 -2.35 6.19 -7.16
C ILE A 100 -1.88 5.43 -8.41
N GLN A 101 -2.79 5.07 -9.30
CA GLN A 101 -2.44 4.34 -10.52
C GLN A 101 -1.56 5.17 -11.45
N LYS A 102 -1.84 6.47 -11.57
CA LYS A 102 -1.05 7.38 -12.38
C LYS A 102 0.37 7.48 -11.85
N LEU A 103 0.54 7.72 -10.55
CA LEU A 103 1.85 7.81 -9.92
C LEU A 103 2.60 6.48 -9.98
N ALA A 104 1.91 5.37 -9.81
CA ALA A 104 2.51 4.05 -9.90
C ALA A 104 3.12 3.80 -11.29
N THR A 105 2.47 4.30 -12.32
CA THR A 105 2.93 4.14 -13.71
C THR A 105 4.07 5.10 -14.06
N GLN A 106 4.02 6.32 -13.53
CA GLN A 106 4.94 7.40 -13.91
C GLN A 106 6.19 7.49 -13.05
N THR A 107 6.22 6.87 -11.88
CA THR A 107 7.31 7.04 -10.93
C THR A 107 8.26 5.85 -10.94
N LYS A 108 9.54 6.16 -11.03
CA LYS A 108 10.59 5.14 -11.02
C LYS A 108 10.75 4.56 -9.61
N ARG A 109 10.84 3.24 -9.53
CA ARG A 109 11.04 2.54 -8.26
C ARG A 109 12.49 2.68 -7.75
N PRO A 110 12.73 2.59 -6.43
CA PRO A 110 11.72 2.47 -5.39
C PRO A 110 11.10 3.82 -5.05
N PHE A 111 9.93 3.81 -4.43
CA PHE A 111 9.35 5.05 -3.92
C PHE A 111 8.40 4.79 -2.74
N ILE A 112 8.18 5.84 -1.95
CA ILE A 112 7.17 5.87 -0.90
C ILE A 112 6.37 7.16 -1.04
N PHE A 113 5.07 7.02 -1.28
CA PHE A 113 4.14 8.14 -1.30
C PHE A 113 3.25 8.09 -0.06
N GLY A 114 2.94 9.25 0.49
CA GLY A 114 1.96 9.38 1.57
C GLY A 114 0.63 9.88 1.03
N ILE A 115 -0.46 9.31 1.52
CA ILE A 115 -1.82 9.72 1.17
C ILE A 115 -2.45 10.34 2.41
N SER A 116 -2.80 11.63 2.34
CA SER A 116 -3.42 12.34 3.46
C SER A 116 -4.90 11.97 3.59
N ASP A 117 -5.52 12.41 4.71
CA ASP A 117 -6.96 12.22 4.91
C ASP A 117 -7.81 12.88 3.83
N ARG A 118 -7.27 13.89 3.14
CA ARG A 118 -7.96 14.59 2.05
C ARG A 118 -7.74 13.95 0.69
N GLY A 119 -6.90 12.91 0.63
CA GLY A 119 -6.58 12.24 -0.61
C GLY A 119 -5.44 12.87 -1.40
N SER A 120 -4.75 13.86 -0.85
CA SER A 120 -3.56 14.42 -1.49
C SER A 120 -2.39 13.44 -1.32
N ILE A 121 -1.56 13.31 -2.36
CA ILE A 121 -0.48 12.35 -2.38
C ILE A 121 0.84 13.09 -2.56
N ASP A 122 1.76 12.88 -1.60
CA ASP A 122 3.08 13.52 -1.61
C ASP A 122 4.17 12.49 -1.42
N ARG A 123 5.32 12.73 -2.03
CA ARG A 123 6.46 11.84 -1.87
C ARG A 123 7.06 11.97 -0.47
N LEU A 124 7.35 10.83 0.16
CA LEU A 124 7.88 10.79 1.53
C LEU A 124 9.37 10.43 1.60
N ASP A 125 9.93 9.87 0.55
CA ASP A 125 11.33 9.44 0.51
C ASP A 125 12.27 10.40 -0.23
#